data_ee1b6106ec3141b59386cf0de0dbc81d
#
_entry.id   ee1b6106ec3141b59386cf0de0dbc81d
#
_cell.length_a   1.000
_cell.length_b   1.000
_cell.length_c   1.000
_cell.angle_alpha   90.00
_cell.angle_beta   90.00
_cell.angle_gamma   90.00
#
_symmetry.space_group_name_H-M   'P 1'
#
loop_
_entity.id
_entity.type
_entity.pdbx_description
1 polymer ?
#
loop_
_entity_poly.entity_id
_entity_poly.type
_entity_poly.pdbx_seq_one_letter_code
_entity_poly.pdbx_strand_id
1 'polypeptide(L)'
;WNIMEGNHCFDAEKFCDTTGLTLPIYEYPSKVSYMKKLINLGNEETFGCGIVGGYVYRGDKHYSLYGSYIFGDYCSNQIWLLKRNEKGEITLKNIRKKLKENSQSFPITISSFGEDNSGELYIVDYMGAIYKFISN
;
A
#
# COMPACT_ATOMS: atom_id res chain seq x y z
N TRP A 1 11.39 15.88 -0.17
CA TRP A 1 10.08 16.00 -0.80
C TRP A 1 10.17 16.77 -2.13
N ASN A 2 10.74 17.93 -2.13
CA ASN A 2 10.84 18.76 -3.35
C ASN A 2 11.95 18.31 -4.33
N ILE A 3 12.69 17.28 -4.03
CA ILE A 3 13.76 16.74 -4.88
C ILE A 3 13.27 15.51 -5.63
N MET A 4 12.60 14.59 -4.93
CA MET A 4 12.17 13.31 -5.48
C MET A 4 10.66 13.12 -5.33
N GLU A 5 10.07 12.44 -6.32
CA GLU A 5 8.74 11.87 -6.30
C GLU A 5 8.86 10.37 -6.57
N GLY A 6 8.81 9.56 -5.52
CA GLY A 6 9.18 8.15 -5.60
C GLY A 6 10.66 7.97 -5.99
N ASN A 7 10.93 7.20 -7.04
CA ASN A 7 12.26 7.00 -7.62
C ASN A 7 12.61 8.02 -8.73
N HIS A 8 11.78 9.04 -8.93
CA HIS A 8 11.91 10.03 -9.99
C HIS A 8 12.22 11.41 -9.43
N CYS A 9 12.92 12.23 -10.21
CA CYS A 9 13.06 13.65 -9.88
C CYS A 9 11.67 14.31 -9.88
N PHE A 10 11.39 15.15 -8.89
CA PHE A 10 10.14 15.91 -8.81
C PHE A 10 9.90 16.75 -10.04
N ASP A 11 10.96 17.39 -10.56
CA ASP A 11 10.96 18.08 -11.85
C ASP A 11 11.74 17.20 -12.85
N ALA A 12 11.00 16.51 -13.73
CA ALA A 12 11.58 15.57 -14.68
C ALA A 12 12.52 16.22 -15.72
N GLU A 13 12.46 17.56 -15.88
CA GLU A 13 13.32 18.30 -16.80
C GLU A 13 14.64 18.75 -16.15
N LYS A 14 14.76 18.61 -14.83
CA LYS A 14 15.94 19.03 -14.08
C LYS A 14 16.66 17.84 -13.46
N PHE A 15 17.97 17.92 -13.47
CA PHE A 15 18.80 17.00 -12.67
C PHE A 15 18.48 17.21 -11.18
N CYS A 16 18.29 16.12 -10.47
CA CYS A 16 18.14 16.14 -9.02
C CYS A 16 19.30 15.39 -8.35
N ASP A 17 19.85 15.99 -7.31
CA ASP A 17 20.86 15.35 -6.49
C ASP A 17 20.19 14.38 -5.52
N THR A 18 20.48 13.10 -5.70
CA THR A 18 19.96 12.01 -4.85
C THR A 18 20.94 11.58 -3.77
N THR A 19 22.08 12.28 -3.62
CA THR A 19 23.10 11.94 -2.64
C THR A 19 22.54 11.97 -1.23
N GLY A 20 22.72 10.87 -0.49
CA GLY A 20 22.23 10.71 0.88
C GLY A 20 20.73 10.46 1.03
N LEU A 21 19.97 10.34 -0.07
CA LEU A 21 18.57 9.98 -0.02
C LEU A 21 18.37 8.46 0.01
N THR A 22 17.42 8.01 0.82
CA THR A 22 16.96 6.62 0.80
C THR A 22 15.76 6.52 -0.13
N LEU A 23 15.93 5.76 -1.21
CA LEU A 23 14.87 5.53 -2.18
C LEU A 23 13.76 4.65 -1.61
N PRO A 24 12.51 4.82 -2.06
CA PRO A 24 11.40 3.97 -1.66
C PRO A 24 11.60 2.54 -2.17
N ILE A 25 11.12 1.57 -1.39
CA ILE A 25 11.17 0.14 -1.77
C ILE A 25 10.03 -0.28 -2.70
N TYR A 26 9.03 0.58 -2.86
CA TYR A 26 7.92 0.42 -3.78
C TYR A 26 7.32 1.77 -4.14
N GLU A 27 6.90 1.92 -5.38
CA GLU A 27 6.20 3.09 -5.89
C GLU A 27 5.07 2.67 -6.84
N TYR A 28 4.07 3.53 -6.99
CA TYR A 28 3.00 3.39 -7.97
C TYR A 28 2.52 4.78 -8.42
N PRO A 29 1.92 4.89 -9.63
CA PRO A 29 1.52 6.20 -10.15
C PRO A 29 0.37 6.83 -9.37
N SER A 30 0.48 8.14 -9.11
CA SER A 30 -0.58 8.93 -8.48
C SER A 30 -1.69 9.33 -9.45
N LYS A 31 -1.41 9.38 -10.76
CA LYS A 31 -2.39 9.66 -11.81
C LYS A 31 -2.11 8.81 -13.05
N VAL A 32 -3.11 8.10 -13.51
CA VAL A 32 -3.00 7.21 -14.68
C VAL A 32 -2.51 7.95 -15.94
N SER A 33 -2.90 9.20 -16.15
CA SER A 33 -2.57 9.94 -17.38
C SER A 33 -1.13 10.44 -17.44
N TYR A 34 -0.54 10.82 -16.31
CA TYR A 34 0.81 11.37 -16.28
C TYR A 34 1.86 10.25 -16.31
N MET A 35 1.62 9.20 -15.60
CA MET A 35 2.60 8.13 -15.38
C MET A 35 2.61 7.08 -16.49
N LYS A 36 1.54 6.93 -17.29
CA LYS A 36 1.57 6.11 -18.52
C LYS A 36 2.66 6.56 -19.52
N LYS A 37 3.10 7.81 -19.43
CA LYS A 37 4.19 8.34 -20.26
C LYS A 37 5.59 8.09 -19.70
N LEU A 38 5.73 7.99 -18.39
CA LEU A 38 7.03 7.90 -17.69
C LEU A 38 7.40 6.47 -17.30
N ILE A 39 6.42 5.67 -16.95
CA ILE A 39 6.64 4.31 -16.48
C ILE A 39 5.75 3.38 -17.33
N ASN A 40 6.38 2.49 -18.07
CA ASN A 40 5.67 1.46 -18.84
C ASN A 40 5.09 0.39 -17.89
N LEU A 41 4.30 0.84 -16.90
CA LEU A 41 3.59 -0.02 -15.97
C LEU A 41 2.38 -0.61 -16.68
N GLY A 42 2.54 -1.84 -17.15
CA GLY A 42 1.58 -2.58 -17.94
C GLY A 42 0.27 -2.96 -17.24
N ASN A 43 -0.01 -2.47 -16.04
CA ASN A 43 -1.24 -2.80 -15.31
C ASN A 43 -1.96 -1.56 -14.82
N GLU A 44 -3.15 -1.32 -15.37
CA GLU A 44 -4.08 -0.26 -14.94
C GLU A 44 -4.60 -0.44 -13.50
N GLU A 45 -4.28 -1.56 -12.84
CA GLU A 45 -4.78 -1.90 -11.50
C GLU A 45 -3.97 -1.28 -10.34
N THR A 46 -2.86 -0.61 -10.63
CA THR A 46 -1.95 -0.06 -9.62
C THR A 46 -1.82 1.45 -9.74
N PHE A 47 -2.87 2.18 -9.53
CA PHE A 47 -2.82 3.63 -9.37
C PHE A 47 -3.47 4.05 -8.06
N GLY A 48 -3.11 5.21 -7.56
CA GLY A 48 -3.69 5.77 -6.36
C GLY A 48 -3.52 7.27 -6.28
N CYS A 49 -3.83 7.87 -5.15
CA CYS A 49 -3.63 9.30 -4.92
C CYS A 49 -2.94 9.60 -3.60
N GLY A 50 -2.95 8.67 -2.68
CA GLY A 50 -2.36 8.87 -1.37
C GLY A 50 -2.19 7.56 -0.62
N ILE A 51 -0.94 7.26 -0.31
CA ILE A 51 -0.60 6.09 0.51
C ILE A 51 -1.08 6.34 1.93
N VAL A 52 -1.84 5.38 2.45
CA VAL A 52 -2.18 5.28 3.86
C VAL A 52 -1.26 4.23 4.46
N GLY A 53 -0.40 4.69 5.37
CA GLY A 53 0.51 3.82 6.10
C GLY A 53 -0.23 2.86 7.01
N GLY A 54 0.40 1.74 7.30
CA GLY A 54 -0.14 0.61 8.03
C GLY A 54 0.85 0.06 9.04
N TYR A 55 0.79 -1.23 9.20
CA TYR A 55 1.56 -1.97 10.21
C TYR A 55 2.19 -3.22 9.64
N VAL A 56 3.27 -3.65 10.29
CA VAL A 56 3.76 -5.02 10.10
C VAL A 56 2.92 -5.94 10.97
N TYR A 57 2.18 -6.85 10.34
CA TYR A 57 1.31 -7.79 11.06
C TYR A 57 2.11 -8.71 11.99
N ARG A 58 1.74 -8.73 13.27
CA ARG A 58 2.37 -9.54 14.32
C ARG A 58 1.38 -10.35 15.15
N GLY A 59 0.11 -10.33 14.77
CA GLY A 59 -0.93 -11.15 15.39
C GLY A 59 -0.75 -12.64 15.12
N ASP A 60 -1.42 -13.45 15.89
CA ASP A 60 -1.35 -14.93 15.85
C ASP A 60 -2.48 -15.57 15.05
N LYS A 61 -3.55 -14.82 14.74
CA LYS A 61 -4.74 -15.38 14.08
C LYS A 61 -4.57 -15.61 12.59
N HIS A 62 -3.67 -14.84 11.94
CA HIS A 62 -3.45 -14.90 10.49
C HIS A 62 -1.99 -15.16 10.18
N TYR A 63 -1.52 -16.36 10.45
CA TYR A 63 -0.11 -16.72 10.28
C TYR A 63 0.45 -16.41 8.89
N SER A 64 -0.35 -16.52 7.83
CA SER A 64 0.05 -16.19 6.46
C SER A 64 0.40 -14.71 6.25
N LEU A 65 -0.10 -13.82 7.11
CA LEU A 65 0.18 -12.38 7.10
C LEU A 65 1.40 -12.02 7.94
N TYR A 66 1.84 -12.91 8.82
CA TYR A 66 2.91 -12.61 9.78
C TYR A 66 4.17 -12.08 9.11
N GLY A 67 4.68 -10.96 9.61
CA GLY A 67 5.85 -10.28 9.07
C GLY A 67 5.61 -9.48 7.79
N SER A 68 4.37 -9.42 7.30
CA SER A 68 4.01 -8.60 6.14
C SER A 68 3.65 -7.18 6.58
N TYR A 69 4.19 -6.17 5.90
CA TYR A 69 3.73 -4.79 6.03
C TYR A 69 2.44 -4.61 5.22
N ILE A 70 1.36 -4.20 5.89
CA ILE A 70 0.05 -4.01 5.28
C ILE A 70 -0.22 -2.51 5.17
N PHE A 71 -0.53 -2.05 3.97
CA PHE A 71 -0.82 -0.65 3.69
C PHE A 71 -1.86 -0.53 2.58
N GLY A 72 -2.40 0.66 2.39
CA GLY A 72 -3.43 0.90 1.40
C GLY A 72 -3.30 2.23 0.69
N ASP A 73 -4.26 2.51 -0.18
CA ASP A 73 -4.41 3.79 -0.86
C ASP A 73 -5.82 4.35 -0.67
N TYR A 74 -5.90 5.64 -0.36
CA TYR A 74 -7.15 6.33 -0.06
C TYR A 74 -8.12 6.38 -1.26
N CYS A 75 -7.60 6.61 -2.47
CA CYS A 75 -8.45 6.80 -3.66
C CYS A 75 -8.82 5.50 -4.35
N SER A 76 -7.85 4.62 -4.52
CA SER A 76 -8.04 3.38 -5.27
C SER A 76 -8.61 2.26 -4.41
N ASN A 77 -8.63 2.44 -3.09
CA ASN A 77 -9.03 1.43 -2.12
C ASN A 77 -8.23 0.12 -2.23
N GLN A 78 -7.05 0.18 -2.82
CA GLN A 78 -6.16 -0.95 -2.90
C GLN A 78 -5.54 -1.23 -1.54
N ILE A 79 -5.30 -2.51 -1.24
CA ILE A 79 -4.62 -2.96 -0.03
C ILE A 79 -3.54 -3.94 -0.45
N TRP A 80 -2.32 -3.69 0.02
CA TRP A 80 -1.15 -4.48 -0.32
C TRP A 80 -0.52 -5.10 0.90
N LEU A 81 0.05 -6.29 0.69
CA LEU A 81 1.01 -6.94 1.55
C LEU A 81 2.38 -6.80 0.92
N LEU A 82 3.30 -6.18 1.63
CA LEU A 82 4.70 -6.12 1.30
C LEU A 82 5.45 -7.03 2.27
N LYS A 83 6.18 -8.01 1.75
CA LYS A 83 6.95 -8.94 2.55
C LYS A 83 8.38 -9.00 2.04
N ARG A 84 9.34 -8.98 2.96
CA ARG A 84 10.76 -9.19 2.68
C ARG A 84 11.15 -10.60 3.10
N ASN A 85 11.77 -11.34 2.20
CA ASN A 85 12.28 -12.67 2.53
C ASN A 85 13.68 -12.59 3.18
N GLU A 86 14.22 -13.73 3.60
CA GLU A 86 15.54 -13.82 4.23
C GLU A 86 16.70 -13.36 3.33
N LYS A 87 16.52 -13.44 2.02
CA LYS A 87 17.48 -12.95 1.02
C LYS A 87 17.37 -11.46 0.77
N GLY A 88 16.40 -10.77 1.41
CA GLY A 88 16.17 -9.34 1.23
C GLY A 88 15.27 -9.00 0.05
N GLU A 89 14.75 -9.99 -0.69
CA GLU A 89 13.87 -9.77 -1.82
C GLU A 89 12.48 -9.32 -1.34
N ILE A 90 11.93 -8.32 -2.01
CA ILE A 90 10.62 -7.76 -1.71
C ILE A 90 9.56 -8.42 -2.59
N THR A 91 8.51 -8.89 -1.97
CA THR A 91 7.29 -9.34 -2.66
C THR A 91 6.14 -8.41 -2.31
N LEU A 92 5.38 -8.00 -3.32
CA LEU A 92 4.18 -7.21 -3.16
C LEU A 92 2.98 -8.01 -3.66
N LYS A 93 1.91 -8.04 -2.86
CA LYS A 93 0.68 -8.73 -3.22
C LYS A 93 -0.52 -7.85 -2.92
N ASN A 94 -1.32 -7.58 -3.94
CA ASN A 94 -2.61 -6.94 -3.75
C ASN A 94 -3.61 -7.95 -3.18
N ILE A 95 -4.21 -7.60 -2.04
CA ILE A 95 -5.16 -8.48 -1.35
C ILE A 95 -6.60 -7.96 -1.41
N ARG A 96 -6.84 -6.79 -2.01
CA ARG A 96 -8.17 -6.18 -2.04
C ARG A 96 -9.25 -7.13 -2.58
N LYS A 97 -8.97 -7.84 -3.68
CA LYS A 97 -9.90 -8.80 -4.28
C LYS A 97 -10.17 -10.04 -3.39
N LYS A 98 -9.29 -10.31 -2.42
CA LYS A 98 -9.41 -11.44 -1.49
C LYS A 98 -10.16 -11.09 -0.21
N LEU A 99 -10.21 -9.80 0.12
CA LEU A 99 -10.99 -9.29 1.23
C LEU A 99 -12.45 -9.24 0.78
N LYS A 100 -13.14 -10.35 0.96
CA LYS A 100 -14.58 -10.41 0.80
C LYS A 100 -15.21 -10.07 2.14
N GLU A 101 -15.97 -9.02 2.18
CA GLU A 101 -17.03 -8.92 3.18
C GLU A 101 -18.13 -9.89 2.83
N ASN A 102 -18.79 -10.43 3.85
CA ASN A 102 -19.96 -11.29 3.77
C ASN A 102 -20.90 -10.89 2.62
N SER A 103 -20.54 -11.28 1.38
CA SER A 103 -21.31 -11.15 0.14
C SER A 103 -21.55 -9.77 -0.46
N GLN A 104 -21.05 -8.68 0.08
CA GLN A 104 -21.17 -7.35 -0.56
C GLN A 104 -19.83 -6.63 -0.63
N SER A 105 -19.43 -6.22 -1.83
CA SER A 105 -18.28 -5.36 -2.04
C SER A 105 -18.63 -3.93 -1.63
N PHE A 106 -18.34 -3.54 -0.40
CA PHE A 106 -18.39 -2.15 -0.01
C PHE A 106 -17.14 -1.40 -0.50
N PRO A 107 -17.30 -0.22 -1.06
CA PRO A 107 -16.15 0.66 -1.30
C PRO A 107 -15.63 1.10 0.08
N ILE A 108 -14.51 0.54 0.51
CA ILE A 108 -13.79 1.01 1.71
C ILE A 108 -12.92 2.18 1.28
N THR A 109 -13.14 3.35 1.87
CA THR A 109 -12.21 4.48 1.71
C THR A 109 -11.26 4.48 2.89
N ILE A 110 -10.06 3.95 2.67
CA ILE A 110 -9.09 3.71 3.74
C ILE A 110 -8.56 5.05 4.25
N SER A 111 -8.85 5.38 5.50
CA SER A 111 -8.35 6.59 6.16
C SER A 111 -7.19 6.32 7.10
N SER A 112 -7.12 5.14 7.70
CA SER A 112 -6.06 4.75 8.62
C SER A 112 -6.04 3.24 8.84
N PHE A 113 -5.04 2.79 9.58
CA PHE A 113 -4.95 1.44 10.14
C PHE A 113 -4.76 1.55 11.65
N GLY A 114 -5.10 0.49 12.36
CA GLY A 114 -4.86 0.34 13.79
C GLY A 114 -4.42 -1.07 14.13
N GLU A 115 -3.81 -1.22 15.30
CA GLU A 115 -3.36 -2.51 15.85
C GLU A 115 -3.86 -2.64 17.29
N ASP A 116 -4.37 -3.80 17.66
CA ASP A 116 -4.70 -4.09 19.05
C ASP A 116 -3.51 -4.68 19.83
N ASN A 117 -3.67 -4.84 21.13
CA ASN A 117 -2.62 -5.38 22.00
C ASN A 117 -2.21 -6.82 21.65
N SER A 118 -2.98 -7.52 20.84
CA SER A 118 -2.67 -8.87 20.34
C SER A 118 -1.97 -8.84 18.97
N GLY A 119 -1.67 -7.66 18.42
CA GLY A 119 -1.07 -7.49 17.09
C GLY A 119 -2.04 -7.72 15.94
N GLU A 120 -3.35 -7.75 16.22
CA GLU A 120 -4.38 -7.88 15.20
C GLU A 120 -4.67 -6.54 14.55
N LEU A 121 -4.77 -6.53 13.21
CA LEU A 121 -4.92 -5.30 12.46
C LEU A 121 -6.38 -4.96 12.14
N TYR A 122 -6.61 -3.66 12.10
CA TYR A 122 -7.87 -3.04 11.75
C TYR A 122 -7.67 -2.02 10.64
N ILE A 123 -8.67 -1.88 9.78
CA ILE A 123 -8.76 -0.83 8.77
C ILE A 123 -9.84 0.14 9.23
N VAL A 124 -9.50 1.42 9.23
CA VAL A 124 -10.46 2.50 9.52
C VAL A 124 -10.96 3.04 8.19
N ASP A 125 -12.27 2.96 8.01
CA ASP A 125 -12.94 3.52 6.84
C ASP A 125 -13.34 4.98 7.10
N TYR A 126 -13.08 5.84 6.13
CA TYR A 126 -13.48 7.25 6.19
C TYR A 126 -15.00 7.43 6.39
N MET A 127 -15.80 6.46 5.92
CA MET A 127 -17.26 6.46 6.07
C MET A 127 -17.75 6.05 7.47
N GLY A 128 -16.84 5.82 8.43
CA GLY A 128 -17.16 5.63 9.84
C GLY A 128 -17.25 4.16 10.28
N ALA A 129 -16.69 3.21 9.52
CA ALA A 129 -16.60 1.81 9.90
C ALA A 129 -15.17 1.44 10.31
N ILE A 130 -15.05 0.40 11.13
CA ILE A 130 -13.78 -0.25 11.46
C ILE A 130 -13.89 -1.72 11.10
N TYR A 131 -12.97 -2.18 10.26
CA TYR A 131 -12.91 -3.55 9.79
C TYR A 131 -11.74 -4.30 10.42
N LYS A 132 -11.98 -5.51 10.86
CA LYS A 132 -10.94 -6.42 11.34
C LYS A 132 -10.64 -7.49 10.29
N PHE A 133 -9.36 -7.85 10.15
CA PHE A 133 -9.00 -9.03 9.38
C PHE A 133 -9.52 -10.29 10.10
N ILE A 134 -10.26 -11.13 9.37
CA ILE A 134 -10.70 -12.45 9.84
C ILE A 134 -10.29 -13.51 8.83
N SER A 135 -9.90 -14.70 9.30
CA SER A 135 -9.74 -15.89 8.46
C SER A 135 -11.10 -16.56 8.27
N ASN A 136 -11.38 -16.96 7.05
CA ASN A 136 -12.46 -17.93 6.80
C ASN A 136 -11.97 -19.34 7.10
#